data_d6affac60f8171ecb0d9de79d59dee38
#
_entry.id   d6affac60f8171ecb0d9de79d59dee38
#
_cell.length_a   1.000
_cell.length_b   1.000
_cell.length_c   1.000
_cell.angle_alpha   90.00
_cell.angle_beta   90.00
_cell.angle_gamma   90.00
#
_symmetry.space_group_name_H-M   'P 1'
#
loop_
_entity.id
_entity.type
_entity.pdbx_description
1 polymer ?
#
loop_
_entity_poly.entity_id
_entity_poly.type
_entity_poly.pdbx_seq_one_letter_code
_entity_poly.pdbx_strand_id
1 'polypeptide(L)'
;MSARWQGAVTLFMLIVISYIDRVNISVLVLNADFAAHFHLNENRVLQGMLMTCFLVGYGISALLLTPLIENRMGYRRGLLASIVIWAGVCAMSPLLGSLMGMLLARLILGIAEGPLFSLKTRFIGDNFAPDEIGKPNAVTAMGVSLGLAVGFPLVTFLVVQWGWQGSFIALAALNIVLGGGLVWRFLPAPQRASTSPGPAIGATFRLAWSTPQLGWILLIEIATLSYLWGSSAWLPAWLRDEHHFSLQQTGLLAALPFLLSLGAKFLGGALLDNMRPERAPLLFVAGGSLTAVSIVALMLSHSPGLLALFMLAANLCWGLQGAAIPVLVQHHAPREAVGSAYGVINGIGNLCAAFIPLLMGMVMKSAGSVSSGFSILVLSQLLTLFAGSVLLLRMGRAAAVGV
;
A
#
# COMPACT_ATOMS: atom_id res chain seq x y z
N MET A 1 -2.64 -29.26 -0.57
CA MET A 1 -2.48 -27.99 -1.32
C MET A 1 -1.26 -28.13 -2.21
N SER A 2 -1.36 -27.84 -3.51
CA SER A 2 -0.23 -27.93 -4.45
C SER A 2 0.90 -26.96 -4.07
N ALA A 3 2.15 -27.26 -4.44
CA ALA A 3 3.31 -26.42 -4.10
C ALA A 3 3.18 -24.97 -4.58
N ARG A 4 2.57 -24.74 -5.75
CA ARG A 4 2.30 -23.41 -6.28
C ARG A 4 1.34 -22.59 -5.39
N TRP A 5 0.32 -23.22 -4.84
CA TRP A 5 -0.62 -22.58 -3.91
C TRP A 5 -0.02 -22.37 -2.52
N GLN A 6 0.85 -23.27 -2.05
CA GLN A 6 1.62 -23.04 -0.82
C GLN A 6 2.49 -21.78 -0.96
N GLY A 7 3.14 -21.61 -2.12
CA GLY A 7 3.90 -20.38 -2.42
C GLY A 7 3.02 -19.13 -2.46
N ALA A 8 1.85 -19.18 -3.09
CA ALA A 8 0.93 -18.02 -3.15
C ALA A 8 0.42 -17.62 -1.76
N VAL A 9 0.06 -18.60 -0.91
CA VAL A 9 -0.34 -18.34 0.50
C VAL A 9 0.83 -17.81 1.33
N THR A 10 2.05 -18.32 1.10
CA THR A 10 3.26 -17.78 1.73
C THR A 10 3.47 -16.30 1.38
N LEU A 11 3.32 -15.93 0.12
CA LEU A 11 3.42 -14.55 -0.32
C LEU A 11 2.30 -13.66 0.23
N PHE A 12 1.06 -14.20 0.32
CA PHE A 12 -0.04 -13.53 1.01
C PHE A 12 0.33 -13.22 2.46
N MET A 13 0.82 -14.21 3.21
CA MET A 13 1.22 -14.02 4.61
C MET A 13 2.39 -13.05 4.75
N LEU A 14 3.35 -13.08 3.83
CA LEU A 14 4.47 -12.14 3.83
C LEU A 14 4.00 -10.69 3.58
N ILE A 15 3.01 -10.49 2.71
CA ILE A 15 2.38 -9.19 2.51
C ILE A 15 1.66 -8.73 3.77
N VAL A 16 0.93 -9.62 4.45
CA VAL A 16 0.29 -9.29 5.75
C VAL A 16 1.35 -8.79 6.74
N ILE A 17 2.44 -9.51 6.91
CA ILE A 17 3.54 -9.16 7.83
C ILE A 17 4.15 -7.80 7.45
N SER A 18 4.45 -7.58 6.16
CA SER A 18 4.99 -6.31 5.67
C SER A 18 4.07 -5.12 5.99
N TYR A 19 2.74 -5.29 5.87
CA TYR A 19 1.81 -4.22 6.20
C TYR A 19 1.64 -4.00 7.70
N ILE A 20 1.84 -5.02 8.54
CA ILE A 20 1.95 -4.86 9.99
C ILE A 20 3.17 -3.99 10.35
N ASP A 21 4.33 -4.23 9.73
CA ASP A 21 5.54 -3.40 9.93
C ASP A 21 5.32 -1.93 9.52
N ARG A 22 4.58 -1.72 8.43
CA ARG A 22 4.30 -0.35 7.92
C ARG A 22 3.47 0.47 8.89
N VAL A 23 2.42 -0.12 9.47
CA VAL A 23 1.53 0.61 10.40
C VAL A 23 2.15 0.79 11.77
N ASN A 24 3.24 0.10 12.11
CA ASN A 24 3.92 0.26 13.39
C ASN A 24 4.21 1.74 13.68
N ILE A 25 4.80 2.46 12.74
CA ILE A 25 5.16 3.86 12.93
C ILE A 25 3.93 4.77 13.14
N SER A 26 2.79 4.46 12.51
CA SER A 26 1.56 5.24 12.67
C SER A 26 0.97 5.12 14.09
N VAL A 27 1.24 4.01 14.78
CA VAL A 27 0.87 3.81 16.18
C VAL A 27 1.93 4.42 17.11
N LEU A 28 3.22 4.25 16.77
CA LEU A 28 4.34 4.72 17.60
C LEU A 28 4.39 6.23 17.76
N VAL A 29 4.04 7.00 16.71
CA VAL A 29 4.00 8.47 16.82
C VAL A 29 2.96 8.97 17.84
N LEU A 30 2.04 8.10 18.27
CA LEU A 30 1.08 8.37 19.33
C LEU A 30 1.57 7.95 20.73
N ASN A 31 2.66 7.19 20.82
CA ASN A 31 3.25 6.78 22.08
C ASN A 31 4.12 7.92 22.63
N ALA A 32 3.83 8.38 23.84
CA ALA A 32 4.52 9.52 24.45
C ALA A 32 6.02 9.30 24.59
N ASP A 33 6.45 8.09 24.98
CA ASP A 33 7.85 7.75 25.17
C ASP A 33 8.62 7.76 23.86
N PHE A 34 8.02 7.21 22.78
CA PHE A 34 8.60 7.24 21.45
C PHE A 34 8.71 8.68 20.93
N ALA A 35 7.64 9.46 21.08
CA ALA A 35 7.61 10.85 20.63
C ALA A 35 8.61 11.72 21.40
N ALA A 36 8.77 11.51 22.70
CA ALA A 36 9.77 12.20 23.52
C ALA A 36 11.20 11.80 23.14
N HIS A 37 11.45 10.49 22.95
CA HIS A 37 12.79 9.96 22.61
C HIS A 37 13.32 10.53 21.31
N PHE A 38 12.48 10.71 20.28
CA PHE A 38 12.86 11.23 18.97
C PHE A 38 12.52 12.71 18.77
N HIS A 39 12.12 13.43 19.80
CA HIS A 39 11.72 14.85 19.75
C HIS A 39 10.64 15.13 18.71
N LEU A 40 9.64 14.25 18.63
CA LEU A 40 8.53 14.32 17.69
C LEU A 40 7.31 15.05 18.24
N ASN A 41 7.32 15.45 19.52
CA ASN A 41 6.19 16.04 20.21
C ASN A 41 5.65 17.24 19.40
N GLU A 42 4.33 17.17 19.09
CA GLU A 42 3.59 18.21 18.35
C GLU A 42 4.12 18.52 16.92
N ASN A 43 5.21 17.87 16.47
CA ASN A 43 5.77 18.11 15.17
C ASN A 43 5.20 17.14 14.10
N ARG A 44 4.01 17.44 13.59
CA ARG A 44 3.31 16.65 12.57
C ARG A 44 4.14 16.44 11.29
N VAL A 45 4.99 17.41 10.94
CA VAL A 45 5.86 17.30 9.77
C VAL A 45 6.88 16.18 9.95
N LEU A 46 7.57 16.14 11.10
CA LEU A 46 8.55 15.09 11.39
C LEU A 46 7.88 13.71 11.55
N GLN A 47 6.68 13.65 12.14
CA GLN A 47 5.89 12.44 12.22
C GLN A 47 5.54 11.91 10.83
N GLY A 48 5.08 12.77 9.92
CA GLY A 48 4.81 12.41 8.51
C GLY A 48 6.06 11.98 7.74
N MET A 49 7.22 12.62 8.03
CA MET A 49 8.51 12.25 7.41
C MET A 49 8.92 10.80 7.68
N LEU A 50 8.59 10.23 8.83
CA LEU A 50 8.89 8.83 9.13
C LEU A 50 8.22 7.85 8.15
N MET A 51 6.99 8.12 7.75
CA MET A 51 6.30 7.33 6.72
C MET A 51 6.84 7.66 5.32
N THR A 52 7.06 8.94 5.03
CA THR A 52 7.59 9.40 3.74
C THR A 52 8.94 8.77 3.43
N CYS A 53 9.89 8.77 4.37
CA CYS A 53 11.20 8.14 4.17
C CYS A 53 11.08 6.65 3.81
N PHE A 54 10.19 5.92 4.49
CA PHE A 54 9.92 4.54 4.15
C PHE A 54 9.39 4.41 2.71
N LEU A 55 8.36 5.18 2.35
CA LEU A 55 7.72 5.09 1.03
C LEU A 55 8.64 5.52 -0.12
N VAL A 56 9.51 6.51 0.12
CA VAL A 56 10.55 6.91 -0.86
C VAL A 56 11.53 5.77 -1.08
N GLY A 57 12.06 5.17 -0.02
CA GLY A 57 12.92 4.00 -0.12
C GLY A 57 12.25 2.85 -0.86
N TYR A 58 10.99 2.56 -0.52
CA TYR A 58 10.16 1.55 -1.17
C TYR A 58 9.99 1.82 -2.66
N GLY A 59 9.58 3.03 -3.05
CA GLY A 59 9.33 3.38 -4.45
C GLY A 59 10.60 3.32 -5.32
N ILE A 60 11.72 3.86 -4.81
CA ILE A 60 13.02 3.80 -5.50
C ILE A 60 13.45 2.34 -5.69
N SER A 61 13.36 1.53 -4.64
CA SER A 61 13.77 0.12 -4.68
C SER A 61 12.86 -0.71 -5.60
N ALA A 62 11.56 -0.49 -5.56
CA ALA A 62 10.61 -1.17 -6.44
C ALA A 62 10.91 -0.92 -7.92
N LEU A 63 11.32 0.30 -8.27
CA LEU A 63 11.64 0.67 -9.66
C LEU A 63 13.04 0.22 -10.10
N LEU A 64 14.05 0.39 -9.25
CA LEU A 64 15.45 0.28 -9.66
C LEU A 64 16.13 -1.01 -9.21
N LEU A 65 15.86 -1.47 -7.98
CA LEU A 65 16.53 -2.64 -7.43
C LEU A 65 15.84 -3.96 -7.77
N THR A 66 14.55 -3.94 -7.99
CA THR A 66 13.79 -5.17 -8.30
C THR A 66 14.36 -5.94 -9.50
N PRO A 67 14.61 -5.33 -10.66
CA PRO A 67 15.18 -6.05 -11.81
C PRO A 67 16.55 -6.68 -11.50
N LEU A 68 17.36 -5.99 -10.68
CA LEU A 68 18.67 -6.48 -10.26
C LEU A 68 18.56 -7.71 -9.36
N ILE A 69 17.67 -7.65 -8.35
CA ILE A 69 17.45 -8.74 -7.40
C ILE A 69 16.83 -9.94 -8.13
N GLU A 70 15.83 -9.70 -8.98
CA GLU A 70 15.15 -10.73 -9.76
C GLU A 70 16.13 -11.50 -10.64
N ASN A 71 16.98 -10.79 -11.39
CA ASN A 71 17.91 -11.40 -12.33
C ASN A 71 19.08 -12.13 -11.65
N ARG A 72 19.59 -11.62 -10.51
CA ARG A 72 20.75 -12.20 -9.82
C ARG A 72 20.40 -13.23 -8.78
N MET A 73 19.32 -13.03 -8.04
CA MET A 73 18.97 -13.83 -6.85
C MET A 73 17.72 -14.69 -7.05
N GLY A 74 16.82 -14.27 -7.95
CA GLY A 74 15.48 -14.83 -8.09
C GLY A 74 14.58 -14.49 -6.88
N TYR A 75 13.29 -14.84 -6.99
CA TYR A 75 12.30 -14.41 -5.99
C TYR A 75 12.54 -14.97 -4.58
N ARG A 76 12.91 -16.26 -4.43
CA ARG A 76 13.09 -16.88 -3.09
C ARG A 76 14.27 -16.29 -2.33
N ARG A 77 15.45 -16.24 -2.95
CA ARG A 77 16.66 -15.68 -2.30
C ARG A 77 16.53 -14.18 -2.10
N GLY A 78 15.95 -13.48 -3.06
CA GLY A 78 15.67 -12.06 -2.97
C GLY A 78 14.78 -11.72 -1.78
N LEU A 79 13.66 -12.45 -1.60
CA LEU A 79 12.77 -12.27 -0.45
C LEU A 79 13.44 -12.62 0.88
N LEU A 80 14.22 -13.70 0.96
CA LEU A 80 14.93 -14.04 2.18
C LEU A 80 15.96 -12.97 2.56
N ALA A 81 16.72 -12.43 1.60
CA ALA A 81 17.63 -11.32 1.84
C ALA A 81 16.88 -10.05 2.31
N SER A 82 15.77 -9.73 1.67
CA SER A 82 14.89 -8.63 2.10
C SER A 82 14.44 -8.81 3.55
N ILE A 83 13.91 -9.99 3.91
CA ILE A 83 13.42 -10.29 5.26
C ILE A 83 14.53 -10.16 6.32
N VAL A 84 15.74 -10.61 6.02
CA VAL A 84 16.89 -10.45 6.94
C VAL A 84 17.19 -8.96 7.18
N ILE A 85 17.15 -8.13 6.13
CA ILE A 85 17.36 -6.69 6.27
C ILE A 85 16.19 -6.06 7.06
N TRP A 86 14.92 -6.42 6.77
CA TRP A 86 13.77 -5.89 7.50
C TRP A 86 13.87 -6.18 8.99
N ALA A 87 14.10 -7.44 9.33
CA ALA A 87 14.23 -7.87 10.72
C ALA A 87 15.44 -7.22 11.40
N GLY A 88 16.56 -7.10 10.70
CA GLY A 88 17.75 -6.41 11.21
C GLY A 88 17.47 -4.95 11.53
N VAL A 89 16.82 -4.21 10.61
CA VAL A 89 16.42 -2.81 10.82
C VAL A 89 15.43 -2.69 11.98
N CYS A 90 14.41 -3.55 12.05
CA CYS A 90 13.47 -3.57 13.16
C CYS A 90 14.20 -3.83 14.49
N ALA A 91 15.06 -4.85 14.57
CA ALA A 91 15.79 -5.20 15.79
C ALA A 91 16.76 -4.08 16.25
N MET A 92 17.34 -3.32 15.31
CA MET A 92 18.25 -2.20 15.64
C MET A 92 17.51 -0.90 15.98
N SER A 93 16.26 -0.74 15.55
CA SER A 93 15.50 0.51 15.75
C SER A 93 15.43 0.97 17.20
N PRO A 94 15.25 0.10 18.24
CA PRO A 94 15.26 0.50 19.64
C PRO A 94 16.58 1.09 20.14
N LEU A 95 17.68 0.82 19.45
CA LEU A 95 19.02 1.28 19.80
C LEU A 95 19.35 2.67 19.21
N LEU A 96 18.48 3.20 18.36
CA LEU A 96 18.71 4.47 17.69
C LEU A 96 18.42 5.64 18.66
N GLY A 97 19.43 6.47 18.88
CA GLY A 97 19.34 7.63 19.78
C GLY A 97 19.00 8.95 19.07
N SER A 98 18.71 8.94 17.77
CA SER A 98 18.43 10.17 17.02
C SER A 98 17.33 9.99 15.98
N LEU A 99 16.61 11.08 15.73
CA LEU A 99 15.59 11.12 14.66
C LEU A 99 16.21 10.82 13.28
N MET A 100 17.40 11.33 12.99
CA MET A 100 18.07 11.05 11.70
C MET A 100 18.35 9.55 11.55
N GLY A 101 18.79 8.88 12.62
CA GLY A 101 18.98 7.42 12.62
C GLY A 101 17.67 6.70 12.33
N MET A 102 16.55 7.12 12.95
CA MET A 102 15.23 6.53 12.70
C MET A 102 14.76 6.80 11.27
N LEU A 103 14.95 7.99 10.71
CA LEU A 103 14.60 8.29 9.31
C LEU A 103 15.39 7.42 8.33
N LEU A 104 16.69 7.22 8.57
CA LEU A 104 17.54 6.33 7.78
C LEU A 104 17.09 4.87 7.92
N ALA A 105 16.74 4.41 9.11
CA ALA A 105 16.20 3.08 9.34
C ALA A 105 14.89 2.88 8.55
N ARG A 106 14.01 3.85 8.55
CA ARG A 106 12.77 3.83 7.75
C ARG A 106 13.05 3.78 6.25
N LEU A 107 14.02 4.55 5.76
CA LEU A 107 14.45 4.52 4.35
C LEU A 107 14.99 3.14 3.97
N ILE A 108 15.88 2.56 4.79
CA ILE A 108 16.47 1.23 4.54
C ILE A 108 15.40 0.15 4.58
N LEU A 109 14.45 0.22 5.53
CA LEU A 109 13.31 -0.69 5.61
C LEU A 109 12.49 -0.63 4.32
N GLY A 110 12.18 0.58 3.83
CA GLY A 110 11.49 0.78 2.56
C GLY A 110 12.25 0.17 1.37
N ILE A 111 13.58 0.41 1.29
CA ILE A 111 14.43 -0.18 0.26
C ILE A 111 14.37 -1.71 0.29
N ALA A 112 14.39 -2.31 1.46
CA ALA A 112 14.34 -3.76 1.62
C ALA A 112 12.98 -4.35 1.24
N GLU A 113 11.87 -3.64 1.51
CA GLU A 113 10.53 -4.11 1.19
C GLU A 113 10.10 -3.87 -0.27
N GLY A 114 10.70 -2.90 -0.96
CA GLY A 114 10.29 -2.49 -2.32
C GLY A 114 10.15 -3.63 -3.34
N PRO A 115 11.07 -4.61 -3.37
CA PRO A 115 11.00 -5.72 -4.32
C PRO A 115 9.86 -6.72 -4.09
N LEU A 116 9.21 -6.72 -2.92
CA LEU A 116 8.24 -7.75 -2.52
C LEU A 116 7.15 -8.00 -3.56
N PHE A 117 6.47 -6.95 -4.02
CA PHE A 117 5.35 -7.10 -4.96
C PHE A 117 5.78 -7.58 -6.34
N SER A 118 6.92 -7.13 -6.82
CA SER A 118 7.46 -7.56 -8.11
C SER A 118 7.92 -9.02 -8.07
N LEU A 119 8.63 -9.41 -7.01
CA LEU A 119 9.06 -10.81 -6.80
C LEU A 119 7.85 -11.74 -6.62
N LYS A 120 6.78 -11.27 -5.94
CA LYS A 120 5.49 -11.95 -5.87
C LYS A 120 4.90 -12.16 -7.27
N THR A 121 4.85 -11.10 -8.08
CA THR A 121 4.30 -11.17 -9.43
C THR A 121 5.11 -12.12 -10.32
N ARG A 122 6.43 -12.11 -10.21
CA ARG A 122 7.32 -13.06 -10.89
C ARG A 122 7.02 -14.49 -10.47
N PHE A 123 6.92 -14.77 -9.17
CA PHE A 123 6.56 -16.10 -8.68
C PHE A 123 5.24 -16.60 -9.29
N ILE A 124 4.21 -15.75 -9.30
CA ILE A 124 2.91 -16.11 -9.86
C ILE A 124 3.03 -16.41 -11.36
N GLY A 125 3.72 -15.55 -12.12
CA GLY A 125 3.93 -15.75 -13.56
C GLY A 125 4.70 -17.03 -13.90
N ASP A 126 5.67 -17.42 -13.07
CA ASP A 126 6.48 -18.64 -13.29
C ASP A 126 5.76 -19.96 -12.88
N ASN A 127 4.73 -19.88 -12.02
CA ASN A 127 4.14 -21.08 -11.41
C ASN A 127 2.65 -21.31 -11.75
N PHE A 128 1.98 -20.34 -12.38
CA PHE A 128 0.58 -20.46 -12.76
C PHE A 128 0.41 -20.20 -14.26
N ALA A 129 -0.52 -20.90 -14.89
CA ALA A 129 -0.83 -20.68 -16.30
C ALA A 129 -1.45 -19.28 -16.52
N PRO A 130 -1.31 -18.67 -17.71
CA PRO A 130 -1.81 -17.31 -17.97
C PRO A 130 -3.30 -17.10 -17.70
N ASP A 131 -4.12 -18.14 -17.83
CA ASP A 131 -5.55 -18.17 -17.52
C ASP A 131 -5.87 -18.41 -16.04
N GLU A 132 -4.89 -18.82 -15.23
CA GLU A 132 -5.03 -19.09 -13.81
C GLU A 132 -4.47 -17.98 -12.89
N ILE A 133 -3.77 -16.98 -13.41
CA ILE A 133 -3.04 -15.96 -12.61
C ILE A 133 -3.95 -15.02 -11.82
N GLY A 134 -5.21 -14.88 -12.19
CA GLY A 134 -6.17 -14.00 -11.52
C GLY A 134 -6.36 -14.34 -10.04
N LYS A 135 -6.63 -15.60 -9.73
CA LYS A 135 -6.89 -16.06 -8.36
C LYS A 135 -5.69 -15.85 -7.40
N PRO A 136 -4.45 -16.29 -7.72
CA PRO A 136 -3.31 -16.07 -6.82
C PRO A 136 -2.97 -14.57 -6.66
N ASN A 137 -3.16 -13.75 -7.70
CA ASN A 137 -3.01 -12.29 -7.56
C ASN A 137 -4.07 -11.70 -6.62
N ALA A 138 -5.34 -12.11 -6.74
CA ALA A 138 -6.40 -11.66 -5.86
C ALA A 138 -6.11 -12.06 -4.39
N VAL A 139 -5.76 -13.32 -4.15
CA VAL A 139 -5.39 -13.81 -2.80
C VAL A 139 -4.25 -12.98 -2.22
N THR A 140 -3.18 -12.76 -2.96
CA THR A 140 -2.04 -11.98 -2.46
C THR A 140 -2.39 -10.50 -2.24
N ALA A 141 -3.24 -9.90 -3.07
CA ALA A 141 -3.70 -8.52 -2.90
C ALA A 141 -4.56 -8.31 -1.63
N MET A 142 -5.30 -9.33 -1.19
CA MET A 142 -6.04 -9.30 0.07
C MET A 142 -5.11 -9.13 1.30
N GLY A 143 -3.85 -9.56 1.19
CA GLY A 143 -2.85 -9.40 2.25
C GLY A 143 -2.64 -7.96 2.70
N VAL A 144 -2.80 -7.00 1.79
CA VAL A 144 -2.72 -5.55 2.09
C VAL A 144 -3.77 -5.13 3.13
N SER A 145 -5.03 -5.39 2.83
CA SER A 145 -6.14 -5.00 3.70
C SER A 145 -6.15 -5.78 5.01
N LEU A 146 -5.83 -7.08 4.96
CA LEU A 146 -5.72 -7.89 6.17
C LEU A 146 -4.54 -7.45 7.04
N GLY A 147 -3.38 -7.13 6.44
CA GLY A 147 -2.21 -6.63 7.16
C GLY A 147 -2.48 -5.32 7.87
N LEU A 148 -3.19 -4.39 7.24
CA LEU A 148 -3.63 -3.14 7.87
C LEU A 148 -4.67 -3.42 8.99
N ALA A 149 -5.66 -4.25 8.74
CA ALA A 149 -6.71 -4.58 9.70
C ALA A 149 -6.18 -5.28 10.96
N VAL A 150 -5.23 -6.21 10.79
CA VAL A 150 -4.60 -6.91 11.92
C VAL A 150 -3.48 -6.07 12.54
N GLY A 151 -2.77 -5.30 11.72
CA GLY A 151 -1.58 -4.55 12.12
C GLY A 151 -1.88 -3.50 13.19
N PHE A 152 -2.92 -2.69 13.02
CA PHE A 152 -3.25 -1.65 14.01
C PHE A 152 -3.51 -2.21 15.42
N PRO A 153 -4.43 -3.16 15.63
CA PRO A 153 -4.65 -3.72 16.95
C PRO A 153 -3.45 -4.51 17.49
N LEU A 154 -2.75 -5.26 16.64
CA LEU A 154 -1.58 -6.03 17.05
C LEU A 154 -0.46 -5.12 17.52
N VAL A 155 -0.09 -4.12 16.74
CA VAL A 155 0.98 -3.18 17.11
C VAL A 155 0.59 -2.39 18.36
N THR A 156 -0.66 -1.94 18.46
CA THR A 156 -1.16 -1.27 19.67
C THR A 156 -1.02 -2.16 20.89
N PHE A 157 -1.40 -3.44 20.79
CA PHE A 157 -1.21 -4.42 21.85
C PHE A 157 0.26 -4.56 22.24
N LEU A 158 1.17 -4.72 21.26
CA LEU A 158 2.61 -4.86 21.51
C LEU A 158 3.18 -3.62 22.23
N VAL A 159 2.78 -2.42 21.79
CA VAL A 159 3.24 -1.15 22.39
C VAL A 159 2.73 -0.99 23.82
N VAL A 160 1.47 -1.36 24.09
CA VAL A 160 0.89 -1.29 25.43
C VAL A 160 1.54 -2.28 26.40
N GLN A 161 1.85 -3.50 25.93
CA GLN A 161 2.40 -4.55 26.79
C GLN A 161 3.92 -4.45 26.97
N TRP A 162 4.66 -4.12 25.91
CA TRP A 162 6.13 -4.21 25.90
C TRP A 162 6.83 -2.88 25.54
N GLY A 163 6.07 -1.79 25.47
CA GLY A 163 6.59 -0.49 25.04
C GLY A 163 6.92 -0.45 23.54
N TRP A 164 7.32 0.72 23.08
CA TRP A 164 7.66 0.91 21.67
C TRP A 164 8.89 0.10 21.22
N GLN A 165 9.87 -0.08 22.12
CA GLN A 165 11.07 -0.90 21.84
C GLN A 165 10.67 -2.37 21.66
N GLY A 166 9.82 -2.89 22.54
CA GLY A 166 9.32 -4.25 22.48
C GLY A 166 8.52 -4.53 21.20
N SER A 167 7.78 -3.55 20.70
CA SER A 167 7.06 -3.71 19.43
C SER A 167 8.01 -3.97 18.25
N PHE A 168 9.12 -3.23 18.15
CA PHE A 168 10.13 -3.46 17.10
C PHE A 168 10.79 -4.83 17.20
N ILE A 169 11.14 -5.28 18.41
CA ILE A 169 11.73 -6.61 18.63
C ILE A 169 10.74 -7.73 18.27
N ALA A 170 9.47 -7.57 18.65
CA ALA A 170 8.42 -8.53 18.30
C ALA A 170 8.22 -8.62 16.78
N LEU A 171 8.23 -7.47 16.08
CA LEU A 171 8.12 -7.43 14.63
C LEU A 171 9.37 -8.04 13.96
N ALA A 172 10.57 -7.78 14.48
CA ALA A 172 11.78 -8.44 13.97
C ALA A 172 11.70 -9.97 14.10
N ALA A 173 11.21 -10.47 15.24
CA ALA A 173 11.00 -11.90 15.44
C ALA A 173 9.92 -12.46 14.50
N LEU A 174 8.80 -11.74 14.31
CA LEU A 174 7.73 -12.10 13.39
C LEU A 174 8.25 -12.21 11.95
N ASN A 175 9.07 -11.25 11.51
CA ASN A 175 9.68 -11.23 10.18
C ASN A 175 10.57 -12.45 9.94
N ILE A 176 11.49 -12.75 10.85
CA ILE A 176 12.44 -13.87 10.69
C ILE A 176 11.73 -15.21 10.86
N VAL A 177 10.99 -15.40 11.96
CA VAL A 177 10.44 -16.70 12.32
C VAL A 177 9.28 -17.07 11.41
N LEU A 178 8.31 -16.19 11.27
CA LEU A 178 7.15 -16.47 10.43
C LEU A 178 7.43 -16.14 8.96
N GLY A 179 7.84 -14.91 8.64
CA GLY A 179 8.09 -14.48 7.26
C GLY A 179 9.20 -15.30 6.61
N GLY A 180 10.39 -15.32 7.23
CA GLY A 180 11.55 -16.07 6.74
C GLY A 180 11.31 -17.56 6.73
N GLY A 181 10.74 -18.13 7.80
CA GLY A 181 10.40 -19.54 7.92
C GLY A 181 9.42 -20.00 6.82
N LEU A 182 8.36 -19.25 6.55
CA LEU A 182 7.40 -19.55 5.50
C LEU A 182 8.05 -19.51 4.10
N VAL A 183 8.82 -18.46 3.81
CA VAL A 183 9.52 -18.33 2.51
C VAL A 183 10.53 -19.46 2.34
N TRP A 184 11.30 -19.76 3.37
CA TRP A 184 12.31 -20.82 3.31
C TRP A 184 11.68 -22.22 3.12
N ARG A 185 10.55 -22.49 3.78
CA ARG A 185 9.93 -23.82 3.79
C ARG A 185 9.00 -24.07 2.60
N PHE A 186 8.23 -23.07 2.18
CA PHE A 186 7.10 -23.26 1.26
C PHE A 186 7.24 -22.52 -0.07
N LEU A 187 8.16 -21.56 -0.20
CA LEU A 187 8.38 -20.91 -1.48
C LEU A 187 9.42 -21.72 -2.29
N PRO A 188 9.03 -22.38 -3.39
CA PRO A 188 9.97 -23.15 -4.18
C PRO A 188 11.07 -22.26 -4.75
N ALA A 189 12.28 -22.83 -4.88
CA ALA A 189 13.33 -22.15 -5.63
C ALA A 189 12.95 -22.09 -7.11
N PRO A 190 13.31 -21.02 -7.85
CA PRO A 190 13.06 -20.96 -9.27
C PRO A 190 13.73 -22.13 -9.97
N GLN A 191 13.01 -22.81 -10.84
CA GLN A 191 13.50 -24.01 -11.53
C GLN A 191 14.66 -23.71 -12.49
N ARG A 192 14.77 -22.47 -12.97
CA ARG A 192 15.92 -21.93 -13.71
C ARG A 192 16.12 -20.47 -13.33
N ALA A 193 17.34 -20.08 -13.01
CA ALA A 193 17.72 -18.66 -13.07
C ALA A 193 17.50 -18.24 -14.52
N SER A 194 16.75 -17.17 -14.75
CA SER A 194 16.62 -16.62 -16.10
C SER A 194 18.02 -16.24 -16.58
N THR A 195 18.56 -16.99 -17.52
CA THR A 195 19.88 -16.72 -18.14
C THR A 195 19.81 -15.54 -19.11
N SER A 196 18.59 -15.07 -19.42
CA SER A 196 18.39 -13.89 -20.25
C SER A 196 18.47 -12.65 -19.38
N PRO A 197 19.34 -11.67 -19.69
CA PRO A 197 19.25 -10.35 -19.08
C PRO A 197 17.84 -9.82 -19.28
N GLY A 198 17.15 -9.45 -18.20
CA GLY A 198 15.86 -8.77 -18.32
C GLY A 198 16.00 -7.51 -19.20
N PRO A 199 14.93 -7.02 -19.82
CA PRO A 199 14.99 -5.84 -20.65
C PRO A 199 15.60 -4.68 -19.85
N ALA A 200 16.44 -3.88 -20.50
CA ALA A 200 17.02 -2.68 -19.91
C ALA A 200 15.88 -1.79 -19.34
N ILE A 201 16.10 -1.15 -18.20
CA ILE A 201 15.09 -0.29 -17.53
C ILE A 201 14.43 0.68 -18.53
N GLY A 202 15.24 1.30 -19.43
CA GLY A 202 14.71 2.18 -20.46
C GLY A 202 13.78 1.50 -21.48
N ALA A 203 14.06 0.22 -21.83
CA ALA A 203 13.18 -0.55 -22.70
C ALA A 203 11.86 -0.90 -22.02
N THR A 204 11.90 -1.25 -20.72
CA THR A 204 10.71 -1.49 -19.90
C THR A 204 9.81 -0.25 -19.83
N PHE A 205 10.40 0.92 -19.58
CA PHE A 205 9.65 2.19 -19.56
C PHE A 205 9.04 2.51 -20.94
N ARG A 206 9.81 2.34 -22.02
CA ARG A 206 9.31 2.58 -23.37
C ARG A 206 8.14 1.65 -23.72
N LEU A 207 8.25 0.38 -23.37
CA LEU A 207 7.19 -0.61 -23.60
C LEU A 207 5.95 -0.29 -22.74
N ALA A 208 6.12 0.08 -21.47
CA ALA A 208 5.01 0.50 -20.63
C ALA A 208 4.30 1.73 -21.21
N TRP A 209 5.08 2.73 -21.64
CA TRP A 209 4.53 4.01 -22.15
C TRP A 209 3.85 3.89 -23.52
N SER A 210 4.03 2.79 -24.23
CA SER A 210 3.24 2.48 -25.44
C SER A 210 1.79 2.07 -25.14
N THR A 211 1.45 1.84 -23.85
CA THR A 211 0.10 1.51 -23.44
C THR A 211 -0.83 2.72 -23.57
N PRO A 212 -1.92 2.62 -24.36
CA PRO A 212 -2.89 3.69 -24.46
C PRO A 212 -3.47 4.08 -23.09
N GLN A 213 -3.73 5.35 -22.88
CA GLN A 213 -4.33 5.90 -21.65
C GLN A 213 -3.50 5.69 -20.36
N LEU A 214 -2.26 5.19 -20.44
CA LEU A 214 -1.41 4.89 -19.26
C LEU A 214 -1.29 6.09 -18.31
N GLY A 215 -1.14 7.31 -18.84
CA GLY A 215 -1.02 8.52 -18.02
C GLY A 215 -2.24 8.79 -17.14
N TRP A 216 -3.46 8.52 -17.65
CA TRP A 216 -4.67 8.66 -16.86
C TRP A 216 -4.82 7.56 -15.82
N ILE A 217 -4.45 6.32 -16.15
CA ILE A 217 -4.45 5.20 -15.21
C ILE A 217 -3.40 5.44 -14.11
N LEU A 218 -2.23 5.96 -14.48
CA LEU A 218 -1.20 6.36 -13.51
C LEU A 218 -1.68 7.45 -12.55
N LEU A 219 -2.38 8.46 -13.07
CA LEU A 219 -2.92 9.54 -12.25
C LEU A 219 -3.96 9.03 -11.24
N ILE A 220 -4.80 8.07 -11.65
CA ILE A 220 -5.74 7.38 -10.76
C ILE A 220 -4.98 6.59 -9.69
N GLU A 221 -3.93 5.86 -10.08
CA GLU A 221 -3.12 5.09 -9.11
C GLU A 221 -2.45 6.00 -8.08
N ILE A 222 -1.84 7.11 -8.51
CA ILE A 222 -1.27 8.12 -7.59
C ILE A 222 -2.34 8.60 -6.61
N ALA A 223 -3.53 8.92 -7.09
CA ALA A 223 -4.61 9.44 -6.27
C ALA A 223 -5.15 8.40 -5.27
N THR A 224 -5.34 7.15 -5.71
CA THR A 224 -5.82 6.05 -4.85
C THR A 224 -4.78 5.63 -3.81
N LEU A 225 -3.50 5.60 -4.17
CA LEU A 225 -2.39 5.35 -3.23
C LEU A 225 -2.20 6.51 -2.26
N SER A 226 -2.44 7.75 -2.69
CA SER A 226 -2.43 8.93 -1.82
C SER A 226 -3.46 8.80 -0.69
N TYR A 227 -4.67 8.34 -1.00
CA TYR A 227 -5.67 8.02 0.01
C TYR A 227 -5.20 6.91 0.96
N LEU A 228 -4.69 5.80 0.43
CA LEU A 228 -4.21 4.66 1.23
C LEU A 228 -3.12 5.08 2.22
N TRP A 229 -2.06 5.72 1.73
CA TRP A 229 -0.91 6.07 2.57
C TRP A 229 -1.20 7.22 3.52
N GLY A 230 -1.98 8.20 3.08
CA GLY A 230 -2.40 9.30 3.95
C GLY A 230 -3.34 8.84 5.07
N SER A 231 -4.36 8.04 4.74
CA SER A 231 -5.30 7.52 5.74
C SER A 231 -4.63 6.56 6.71
N SER A 232 -3.83 5.61 6.24
CA SER A 232 -3.12 4.66 7.11
C SER A 232 -2.09 5.33 8.03
N ALA A 233 -1.48 6.45 7.59
CA ALA A 233 -0.54 7.19 8.40
C ALA A 233 -1.22 8.01 9.50
N TRP A 234 -2.33 8.68 9.19
CA TRP A 234 -2.88 9.71 10.05
C TRP A 234 -4.23 9.38 10.71
N LEU A 235 -4.93 8.32 10.27
CA LEU A 235 -6.19 7.92 10.89
C LEU A 235 -6.06 7.63 12.41
N PRO A 236 -5.02 6.93 12.89
CA PRO A 236 -4.83 6.74 14.33
C PRO A 236 -4.64 8.07 15.09
N ALA A 237 -3.83 8.99 14.54
CA ALA A 237 -3.62 10.31 15.15
C ALA A 237 -4.91 11.12 15.20
N TRP A 238 -5.72 11.09 14.15
CA TRP A 238 -7.01 11.77 14.10
C TRP A 238 -7.98 11.22 15.15
N LEU A 239 -8.11 9.91 15.28
CA LEU A 239 -8.96 9.27 16.29
C LEU A 239 -8.53 9.65 17.71
N ARG A 240 -7.23 9.71 17.98
CA ARG A 240 -6.71 10.01 19.31
C ARG A 240 -6.75 11.49 19.66
N ASP A 241 -6.26 12.35 18.76
CA ASP A 241 -5.98 13.74 19.09
C ASP A 241 -7.19 14.64 18.90
N GLU A 242 -8.07 14.34 17.92
CA GLU A 242 -9.30 15.11 17.69
C GLU A 242 -10.51 14.52 18.46
N HIS A 243 -10.56 13.20 18.64
CA HIS A 243 -11.70 12.52 19.22
C HIS A 243 -11.41 11.84 20.57
N HIS A 244 -10.19 12.01 21.10
CA HIS A 244 -9.76 11.59 22.43
C HIS A 244 -9.95 10.11 22.75
N PHE A 245 -9.93 9.23 21.75
CA PHE A 245 -9.94 7.79 21.98
C PHE A 245 -8.64 7.33 22.65
N SER A 246 -8.75 6.34 23.54
CA SER A 246 -7.57 5.68 24.12
C SER A 246 -6.73 5.02 23.02
N LEU A 247 -5.45 4.74 23.29
CA LEU A 247 -4.58 4.08 22.32
C LEU A 247 -5.14 2.73 21.89
N GLN A 248 -5.74 1.95 22.81
CA GLN A 248 -6.36 0.66 22.52
C GLN A 248 -7.58 0.80 21.60
N GLN A 249 -8.48 1.75 21.92
CA GLN A 249 -9.66 2.05 21.09
C GLN A 249 -9.22 2.52 19.69
N THR A 250 -8.20 3.37 19.61
CA THR A 250 -7.63 3.87 18.36
C THR A 250 -7.14 2.72 17.49
N GLY A 251 -6.40 1.76 18.04
CA GLY A 251 -5.92 0.59 17.30
C GLY A 251 -7.06 -0.27 16.74
N LEU A 252 -8.12 -0.50 17.51
CA LEU A 252 -9.27 -1.26 17.05
C LEU A 252 -10.09 -0.50 16.00
N LEU A 253 -10.38 0.78 16.24
CA LEU A 253 -11.17 1.60 15.31
C LEU A 253 -10.46 1.85 13.99
N ALA A 254 -9.14 2.05 14.01
CA ALA A 254 -8.35 2.24 12.80
C ALA A 254 -8.28 0.97 11.92
N ALA A 255 -8.52 -0.22 12.50
CA ALA A 255 -8.56 -1.47 11.76
C ALA A 255 -9.85 -1.66 10.93
N LEU A 256 -10.99 -1.17 11.46
CA LEU A 256 -12.32 -1.44 10.86
C LEU A 256 -12.46 -1.01 9.40
N PRO A 257 -12.01 0.19 8.99
CA PRO A 257 -12.08 0.62 7.59
C PRO A 257 -11.35 -0.33 6.63
N PHE A 258 -10.18 -0.84 7.04
CA PHE A 258 -9.40 -1.74 6.21
C PHE A 258 -9.97 -3.15 6.16
N LEU A 259 -10.60 -3.60 7.24
CA LEU A 259 -11.34 -4.86 7.26
C LEU A 259 -12.53 -4.78 6.27
N LEU A 260 -13.27 -3.66 6.29
CA LEU A 260 -14.39 -3.44 5.36
C LEU A 260 -13.89 -3.34 3.91
N SER A 261 -12.76 -2.69 3.66
CA SER A 261 -12.18 -2.57 2.31
C SER A 261 -11.79 -3.92 1.70
N LEU A 262 -11.55 -4.96 2.51
CA LEU A 262 -11.32 -6.32 2.04
C LEU A 262 -12.55 -6.85 1.29
N GLY A 263 -13.74 -6.76 1.91
CA GLY A 263 -15.02 -7.13 1.27
C GLY A 263 -15.34 -6.24 0.08
N ALA A 264 -15.08 -4.93 0.19
CA ALA A 264 -15.31 -3.97 -0.88
C ALA A 264 -14.49 -4.27 -2.15
N LYS A 265 -13.23 -4.67 -2.02
CA LYS A 265 -12.39 -5.06 -3.17
C LYS A 265 -12.94 -6.30 -3.88
N PHE A 266 -13.46 -7.27 -3.11
CA PHE A 266 -14.10 -8.44 -3.68
C PHE A 266 -15.38 -8.07 -4.46
N LEU A 267 -16.24 -7.22 -3.87
CA LEU A 267 -17.41 -6.70 -4.53
C LEU A 267 -17.08 -5.89 -5.79
N GLY A 268 -16.05 -5.04 -5.72
CA GLY A 268 -15.55 -4.28 -6.86
C GLY A 268 -15.10 -5.17 -8.02
N GLY A 269 -14.40 -6.27 -7.73
CA GLY A 269 -14.03 -7.29 -8.72
C GLY A 269 -15.28 -7.95 -9.35
N ALA A 270 -16.24 -8.38 -8.54
CA ALA A 270 -17.46 -8.99 -9.02
C ALA A 270 -18.32 -8.02 -9.88
N LEU A 271 -18.33 -6.73 -9.54
CA LEU A 271 -18.98 -5.71 -10.37
C LEU A 271 -18.28 -5.57 -11.74
N LEU A 272 -16.95 -5.58 -11.77
CA LEU A 272 -16.19 -5.50 -13.02
C LEU A 272 -16.41 -6.70 -13.93
N ASP A 273 -16.52 -7.90 -13.37
CA ASP A 273 -16.80 -9.13 -14.14
C ASP A 273 -18.13 -9.06 -14.88
N ASN A 274 -19.10 -8.27 -14.38
CA ASN A 274 -20.42 -8.06 -14.97
C ASN A 274 -20.53 -6.76 -15.78
N MET A 275 -19.45 -5.97 -15.87
CA MET A 275 -19.43 -4.70 -16.59
C MET A 275 -18.65 -4.82 -17.90
N ARG A 276 -19.05 -4.05 -18.91
CA ARG A 276 -18.21 -3.88 -20.11
C ARG A 276 -16.93 -3.15 -19.73
N PRO A 277 -15.76 -3.57 -20.26
CA PRO A 277 -14.47 -2.96 -19.91
C PRO A 277 -14.44 -1.42 -20.06
N GLU A 278 -15.15 -0.89 -21.07
CA GLU A 278 -15.24 0.55 -21.33
C GLU A 278 -15.96 1.32 -20.20
N ARG A 279 -16.73 0.62 -19.36
CA ARG A 279 -17.44 1.17 -18.21
C ARG A 279 -16.66 1.03 -16.89
N ALA A 280 -15.55 0.29 -16.88
CA ALA A 280 -14.73 0.13 -15.68
C ALA A 280 -14.34 1.47 -15.00
N PRO A 281 -14.07 2.58 -15.74
CA PRO A 281 -13.81 3.87 -15.12
C PRO A 281 -14.95 4.46 -14.29
N LEU A 282 -16.20 3.98 -14.43
CA LEU A 282 -17.33 4.37 -13.58
C LEU A 282 -17.06 4.09 -12.09
N LEU A 283 -16.27 3.04 -11.78
CA LEU A 283 -15.91 2.75 -10.39
C LEU A 283 -15.03 3.86 -9.78
N PHE A 284 -14.20 4.53 -10.58
CA PHE A 284 -13.41 5.67 -10.12
C PHE A 284 -14.25 6.93 -10.01
N VAL A 285 -15.19 7.14 -10.93
CA VAL A 285 -16.11 8.27 -10.87
C VAL A 285 -17.02 8.16 -9.64
N ALA A 286 -17.71 7.05 -9.48
CA ALA A 286 -18.59 6.83 -8.33
C ALA A 286 -17.81 6.68 -7.02
N GLY A 287 -16.77 5.82 -7.02
CA GLY A 287 -15.95 5.58 -5.83
C GLY A 287 -15.21 6.83 -5.38
N GLY A 288 -14.59 7.59 -6.29
CA GLY A 288 -13.87 8.82 -5.97
C GLY A 288 -14.79 9.90 -5.41
N SER A 289 -15.95 10.13 -6.05
CA SER A 289 -16.92 11.13 -5.56
C SER A 289 -17.49 10.76 -4.18
N LEU A 290 -17.93 9.52 -4.00
CA LEU A 290 -18.50 9.06 -2.73
C LEU A 290 -17.46 9.03 -1.61
N THR A 291 -16.21 8.64 -1.92
CA THR A 291 -15.12 8.70 -0.93
C THR A 291 -14.82 10.16 -0.55
N ALA A 292 -14.72 11.09 -1.50
CA ALA A 292 -14.50 12.49 -1.21
C ALA A 292 -15.61 13.08 -0.33
N VAL A 293 -16.88 12.84 -0.69
CA VAL A 293 -18.04 13.29 0.11
C VAL A 293 -18.00 12.69 1.52
N SER A 294 -17.69 11.40 1.64
CA SER A 294 -17.59 10.73 2.95
C SER A 294 -16.48 11.33 3.82
N ILE A 295 -15.32 11.69 3.23
CA ILE A 295 -14.23 12.33 3.99
C ILE A 295 -14.65 13.74 4.43
N VAL A 296 -15.30 14.54 3.58
CA VAL A 296 -15.81 15.84 3.97
C VAL A 296 -16.84 15.72 5.09
N ALA A 297 -17.79 14.79 4.97
CA ALA A 297 -18.78 14.51 6.01
C ALA A 297 -18.13 14.06 7.31
N LEU A 298 -17.07 13.24 7.24
CA LEU A 298 -16.25 12.83 8.37
C LEU A 298 -15.62 14.05 9.09
N MET A 299 -15.00 14.96 8.34
CA MET A 299 -14.34 16.17 8.88
C MET A 299 -15.34 17.13 9.57
N LEU A 300 -16.58 17.15 9.11
CA LEU A 300 -17.65 18.02 9.65
C LEU A 300 -18.45 17.36 10.78
N SER A 301 -18.23 16.07 11.04
CA SER A 301 -19.03 15.32 12.02
C SER A 301 -18.42 15.40 13.41
N HIS A 302 -19.28 15.54 14.42
CA HIS A 302 -18.91 15.53 15.84
C HIS A 302 -19.50 14.34 16.60
N SER A 303 -20.51 13.67 16.03
CA SER A 303 -21.14 12.49 16.63
C SER A 303 -20.31 11.24 16.40
N PRO A 304 -19.97 10.44 17.43
CA PRO A 304 -19.18 9.21 17.26
C PRO A 304 -19.78 8.21 16.25
N GLY A 305 -21.11 8.10 16.21
CA GLY A 305 -21.80 7.22 15.27
C GLY A 305 -21.64 7.68 13.80
N LEU A 306 -21.76 8.99 13.54
CA LEU A 306 -21.55 9.56 12.21
C LEU A 306 -20.08 9.47 11.78
N LEU A 307 -19.14 9.69 12.70
CA LEU A 307 -17.72 9.50 12.45
C LEU A 307 -17.42 8.08 11.98
N ALA A 308 -17.90 7.08 12.71
CA ALA A 308 -17.74 5.68 12.33
C ALA A 308 -18.38 5.39 10.96
N LEU A 309 -19.62 5.88 10.75
CA LEU A 309 -20.33 5.69 9.48
C LEU A 309 -19.54 6.24 8.29
N PHE A 310 -19.10 7.50 8.35
CA PHE A 310 -18.40 8.14 7.23
C PHE A 310 -17.00 7.60 7.03
N MET A 311 -16.30 7.22 8.09
CA MET A 311 -15.01 6.53 8.03
C MET A 311 -15.13 5.18 7.30
N LEU A 312 -16.14 4.39 7.63
CA LEU A 312 -16.41 3.11 7.00
C LEU A 312 -16.87 3.30 5.54
N ALA A 313 -17.76 4.27 5.28
CA ALA A 313 -18.24 4.59 3.93
C ALA A 313 -17.10 5.03 3.01
N ALA A 314 -16.19 5.89 3.47
CA ALA A 314 -15.03 6.32 2.69
C ALA A 314 -14.18 5.13 2.25
N ASN A 315 -13.86 4.22 3.18
CA ASN A 315 -13.03 3.04 2.88
C ASN A 315 -13.77 1.97 2.05
N LEU A 316 -15.08 1.83 2.22
CA LEU A 316 -15.90 0.97 1.35
C LEU A 316 -15.86 1.46 -0.10
N CYS A 317 -16.15 2.73 -0.31
CA CYS A 317 -16.17 3.34 -1.64
C CYS A 317 -14.78 3.36 -2.30
N TRP A 318 -13.71 3.64 -1.53
CA TRP A 318 -12.35 3.52 -2.00
C TRP A 318 -11.97 2.06 -2.33
N GLY A 319 -12.38 1.11 -1.50
CA GLY A 319 -12.10 -0.31 -1.68
C GLY A 319 -12.66 -0.87 -2.98
N LEU A 320 -13.87 -0.43 -3.38
CA LEU A 320 -14.50 -0.83 -4.65
C LEU A 320 -13.66 -0.50 -5.88
N GLN A 321 -12.85 0.56 -5.84
CA GLN A 321 -12.00 1.00 -6.95
C GLN A 321 -10.78 0.08 -7.17
N GLY A 322 -10.32 -0.63 -6.12
CA GLY A 322 -9.02 -1.28 -6.09
C GLY A 322 -8.81 -2.38 -7.14
N ALA A 323 -9.87 -3.02 -7.63
CA ALA A 323 -9.80 -4.04 -8.67
C ALA A 323 -9.75 -3.45 -10.10
N ALA A 324 -10.16 -2.19 -10.29
CA ALA A 324 -10.34 -1.62 -11.62
C ALA A 324 -9.02 -1.23 -12.31
N ILE A 325 -7.97 -0.85 -11.55
CA ILE A 325 -6.67 -0.46 -12.14
C ILE A 325 -6.00 -1.64 -12.85
N PRO A 326 -5.82 -2.83 -12.24
CA PRO A 326 -5.29 -3.98 -12.95
C PRO A 326 -6.10 -4.37 -14.20
N VAL A 327 -7.43 -4.31 -14.12
CA VAL A 327 -8.32 -4.62 -15.25
C VAL A 327 -8.10 -3.65 -16.41
N LEU A 328 -8.00 -2.35 -16.13
CA LEU A 328 -7.73 -1.34 -17.16
C LEU A 328 -6.36 -1.52 -17.82
N VAL A 329 -5.33 -1.83 -17.04
CA VAL A 329 -4.00 -2.11 -17.58
C VAL A 329 -4.04 -3.35 -18.47
N GLN A 330 -4.67 -4.43 -18.03
CA GLN A 330 -4.79 -5.67 -18.82
C GLN A 330 -5.56 -5.47 -20.12
N HIS A 331 -6.56 -4.56 -20.11
CA HIS A 331 -7.37 -4.28 -21.28
C HIS A 331 -6.67 -3.39 -22.33
N HIS A 332 -5.85 -2.43 -21.87
CA HIS A 332 -5.23 -1.44 -22.76
C HIS A 332 -3.79 -1.78 -23.16
N ALA A 333 -3.05 -2.49 -22.32
CA ALA A 333 -1.67 -2.81 -22.59
C ALA A 333 -1.55 -4.00 -23.56
N PRO A 334 -0.64 -3.94 -24.54
CA PRO A 334 -0.22 -5.13 -25.28
C PRO A 334 0.18 -6.24 -24.30
N ARG A 335 -0.09 -7.50 -24.63
CA ARG A 335 0.17 -8.64 -23.72
C ARG A 335 1.60 -8.64 -23.16
N GLU A 336 2.57 -8.26 -23.99
CA GLU A 336 4.00 -8.17 -23.62
C GLU A 336 4.30 -6.98 -22.68
N ALA A 337 3.44 -5.95 -22.68
CA ALA A 337 3.61 -4.72 -21.92
C ALA A 337 2.86 -4.71 -20.58
N VAL A 338 1.92 -5.62 -20.34
CA VAL A 338 1.05 -5.63 -19.13
C VAL A 338 1.87 -5.56 -17.84
N GLY A 339 2.88 -6.43 -17.71
CA GLY A 339 3.74 -6.46 -16.53
C GLY A 339 4.54 -5.17 -16.33
N SER A 340 5.12 -4.65 -17.43
CA SER A 340 5.89 -3.40 -17.41
C SER A 340 5.01 -2.20 -17.13
N ALA A 341 3.82 -2.13 -17.73
CA ALA A 341 2.88 -1.04 -17.52
C ALA A 341 2.40 -1.01 -16.05
N TYR A 342 2.03 -2.16 -15.50
CA TYR A 342 1.62 -2.24 -14.10
C TYR A 342 2.78 -1.92 -13.14
N GLY A 343 3.99 -2.39 -13.43
CA GLY A 343 5.19 -2.08 -12.64
C GLY A 343 5.51 -0.58 -12.61
N VAL A 344 5.41 0.09 -13.75
CA VAL A 344 5.62 1.54 -13.86
C VAL A 344 4.53 2.31 -13.12
N ILE A 345 3.25 1.94 -13.28
CA ILE A 345 2.12 2.57 -12.59
C ILE A 345 2.28 2.43 -11.07
N ASN A 346 2.51 1.23 -10.57
CA ASN A 346 2.65 0.98 -9.14
C ASN A 346 3.90 1.66 -8.55
N GLY A 347 5.05 1.58 -9.25
CA GLY A 347 6.30 2.19 -8.79
C GLY A 347 6.22 3.71 -8.73
N ILE A 348 5.82 4.38 -9.81
CA ILE A 348 5.66 5.83 -9.85
C ILE A 348 4.52 6.27 -8.92
N GLY A 349 3.41 5.51 -8.91
CA GLY A 349 2.27 5.78 -8.02
C GLY A 349 2.69 5.83 -6.55
N ASN A 350 3.42 4.82 -6.06
CA ASN A 350 3.92 4.79 -4.68
C ASN A 350 4.95 5.91 -4.42
N LEU A 351 5.84 6.19 -5.38
CA LEU A 351 6.85 7.24 -5.20
C LEU A 351 6.21 8.64 -5.10
N CYS A 352 5.19 8.93 -5.91
CA CYS A 352 4.43 10.17 -5.81
C CYS A 352 3.62 10.24 -4.50
N ALA A 353 2.92 9.16 -4.16
CA ALA A 353 2.12 9.08 -2.94
C ALA A 353 2.97 9.08 -1.66
N ALA A 354 4.28 8.80 -1.75
CA ALA A 354 5.22 8.82 -0.63
C ALA A 354 5.25 10.16 0.12
N PHE A 355 4.99 11.25 -0.57
CA PHE A 355 5.01 12.60 0.02
C PHE A 355 3.70 12.98 0.71
N ILE A 356 2.63 12.21 0.54
CA ILE A 356 1.31 12.54 1.11
C ILE A 356 1.31 12.61 2.64
N PRO A 357 1.90 11.67 3.39
CA PRO A 357 1.96 11.79 4.85
C PRO A 357 2.67 13.06 5.32
N LEU A 358 3.74 13.46 4.64
CA LEU A 358 4.46 14.71 4.92
C LEU A 358 3.59 15.93 4.61
N LEU A 359 2.97 15.99 3.43
CA LEU A 359 2.10 17.08 3.03
C LEU A 359 0.92 17.24 3.98
N MET A 360 0.28 16.14 4.38
CA MET A 360 -0.77 16.17 5.41
C MET A 360 -0.25 16.75 6.71
N GLY A 361 0.92 16.31 7.18
CA GLY A 361 1.56 16.86 8.39
C GLY A 361 1.85 18.37 8.30
N MET A 362 2.25 18.86 7.12
CA MET A 362 2.44 20.31 6.88
C MET A 362 1.12 21.09 6.96
N VAL A 363 0.05 20.58 6.35
CA VAL A 363 -1.29 21.20 6.43
C VAL A 363 -1.80 21.17 7.88
N MET A 364 -1.67 20.07 8.58
CA MET A 364 -2.07 19.96 10.00
C MET A 364 -1.32 20.97 10.88
N LYS A 365 -0.02 21.13 10.67
CA LYS A 365 0.79 22.10 11.42
C LYS A 365 0.35 23.56 11.11
N SER A 366 0.09 23.88 9.86
CA SER A 366 -0.29 25.24 9.47
C SER A 366 -1.70 25.63 9.92
N ALA A 367 -2.63 24.68 9.95
CA ALA A 367 -4.03 24.91 10.33
C ALA A 367 -4.34 24.63 11.81
N GLY A 368 -3.40 24.02 12.55
CA GLY A 368 -3.58 23.71 13.98
C GLY A 368 -4.58 22.60 14.29
N SER A 369 -4.96 21.77 13.29
CA SER A 369 -5.95 20.68 13.44
C SER A 369 -5.53 19.46 12.62
N VAL A 370 -5.68 18.26 13.19
CA VAL A 370 -5.40 17.01 12.49
C VAL A 370 -6.42 16.78 11.37
N SER A 371 -7.67 17.19 11.57
CA SER A 371 -8.73 17.09 10.55
C SER A 371 -8.37 17.85 9.27
N SER A 372 -7.66 18.97 9.36
CA SER A 372 -7.28 19.76 8.18
C SER A 372 -6.42 19.00 7.18
N GLY A 373 -5.57 18.07 7.65
CA GLY A 373 -4.76 17.22 6.79
C GLY A 373 -5.57 16.31 5.89
N PHE A 374 -6.79 15.94 6.29
CA PHE A 374 -7.68 15.10 5.50
C PHE A 374 -8.18 15.80 4.22
N SER A 375 -8.05 17.13 4.12
CA SER A 375 -8.29 17.87 2.87
C SER A 375 -7.43 17.35 1.70
N ILE A 376 -6.20 16.89 1.97
CA ILE A 376 -5.33 16.28 0.96
C ILE A 376 -5.97 14.97 0.44
N LEU A 377 -6.62 14.19 1.30
CA LEU A 377 -7.33 12.99 0.90
C LEU A 377 -8.57 13.31 0.05
N VAL A 378 -9.30 14.37 0.38
CA VAL A 378 -10.41 14.86 -0.44
C VAL A 378 -9.89 15.24 -1.83
N LEU A 379 -8.81 16.03 -1.92
CA LEU A 379 -8.21 16.43 -3.20
C LEU A 379 -7.75 15.22 -4.01
N SER A 380 -7.16 14.20 -3.37
CA SER A 380 -6.76 12.96 -4.05
C SER A 380 -7.96 12.23 -4.67
N GLN A 381 -9.11 12.19 -3.97
CA GLN A 381 -10.30 11.52 -4.49
C GLN A 381 -11.04 12.35 -5.56
N LEU A 382 -10.98 13.67 -5.49
CA LEU A 382 -11.43 14.54 -6.58
C LEU A 382 -10.55 14.37 -7.83
N LEU A 383 -9.24 14.13 -7.65
CA LEU A 383 -8.35 13.78 -8.76
C LEU A 383 -8.70 12.42 -9.37
N THR A 384 -9.07 11.44 -8.54
CA THR A 384 -9.58 10.13 -9.00
C THR A 384 -10.86 10.30 -9.81
N LEU A 385 -11.82 11.10 -9.32
CA LEU A 385 -13.06 11.45 -10.01
C LEU A 385 -12.77 12.10 -11.36
N PHE A 386 -11.92 13.11 -11.40
CA PHE A 386 -11.55 13.82 -12.63
C PHE A 386 -10.91 12.89 -13.65
N ALA A 387 -9.85 12.17 -13.27
CA ALA A 387 -9.14 11.28 -14.18
C ALA A 387 -10.01 10.12 -14.65
N GLY A 388 -10.85 9.55 -13.75
CA GLY A 388 -11.86 8.55 -14.08
C GLY A 388 -12.90 9.04 -15.08
N SER A 389 -13.38 10.28 -14.94
CA SER A 389 -14.33 10.90 -15.86
C SER A 389 -13.72 11.10 -17.26
N VAL A 390 -12.48 11.59 -17.31
CA VAL A 390 -11.76 11.77 -18.61
C VAL A 390 -11.56 10.42 -19.29
N LEU A 391 -11.16 9.40 -18.51
CA LEU A 391 -10.94 8.05 -19.05
C LEU A 391 -12.24 7.45 -19.57
N LEU A 392 -13.34 7.60 -18.84
CA LEU A 392 -14.67 7.14 -19.24
C LEU A 392 -15.12 7.77 -20.56
N LEU A 393 -14.95 9.08 -20.72
CA LEU A 393 -15.31 9.81 -21.94
C LEU A 393 -14.45 9.37 -23.13
N ARG A 394 -13.16 9.13 -22.94
CA ARG A 394 -12.24 8.69 -24.01
C ARG A 394 -12.55 7.28 -24.46
N MET A 395 -12.80 6.35 -23.52
CA MET A 395 -13.13 4.97 -23.82
C MET A 395 -14.52 4.84 -24.47
N GLY A 396 -15.50 5.62 -24.00
CA GLY A 396 -16.83 5.66 -24.61
C GLY A 396 -16.82 6.17 -26.06
N ARG A 397 -15.97 7.17 -26.36
CA ARG A 397 -15.80 7.65 -27.76
C ARG A 397 -15.11 6.62 -28.64
N ALA A 398 -14.08 5.94 -28.16
CA ALA A 398 -13.40 4.89 -28.92
C ALA A 398 -14.36 3.74 -29.27
N ALA A 399 -15.17 3.31 -28.30
CA ALA A 399 -16.19 2.28 -28.52
C ALA A 399 -17.29 2.71 -29.51
N ALA A 400 -17.66 4.00 -29.54
CA ALA A 400 -18.67 4.53 -30.48
C ALA A 400 -18.16 4.66 -31.93
N VAL A 401 -16.86 4.79 -32.12
CA VAL A 401 -16.21 4.92 -33.44
C VAL A 401 -15.82 3.55 -34.01
N GLY A 402 -15.95 2.46 -33.25
CA GLY A 402 -15.68 1.09 -33.71
C GLY A 402 -14.20 0.77 -33.86
N VAL A 403 -13.32 1.45 -33.13
CA VAL A 403 -11.87 1.18 -33.06
C VAL A 403 -11.54 0.42 -31.79
#